data_d7aa9b16c4e80e1500bf3ebc8be58aaf
#
_entry.id   d7aa9b16c4e80e1500bf3ebc8be58aaf
#
_cell.length_a   1.000
_cell.length_b   1.000
_cell.length_c   1.000
_cell.angle_alpha   90.00
_cell.angle_beta   90.00
_cell.angle_gamma   90.00
#
_symmetry.space_group_name_H-M   'P 1'
#
loop_
_entity.id
_entity.type
_entity.pdbx_description
1 polymer ?
#
loop_
_entity_poly.entity_id
_entity_poly.type
_entity_poly.pdbx_seq_one_letter_code
_entity_poly.pdbx_strand_id
1 'polypeptide(L)'
;PVVVPFGMQQEGSPQLAKFRVSETILGSMRTIPSMSRRSAAALACLALSAPALAACGHSSTSADAAGTVKAVASTTQICDYITQLASGDASSNLSFDRTGADGKTQHFGADAAKATSHLTLTCLLAPNASAHEHDMTTAQSKALSEADLFFVSGVDLEHFLDSAVDSTGFKGTMVVTSGVAGAADVDDLAAQKKKEEAKPYKVDRGSAKVEVAKWPFPPEEGESEPEFRFDPHVWTSPKNAIVQVTNIGAALEKAAPDQAGVFRSHVDAYVAKLKKLDEWAAGSLSSVPQDKRVLFTSHDAF
;
A
#
# COMPACT_ATOMS: atom_id res chain seq x y z
N PRO A 1 -25.29 -34.14 -3.80
CA PRO A 1 -25.71 -32.83 -3.39
C PRO A 1 -26.84 -32.36 -4.29
N VAL A 2 -28.04 -32.24 -3.71
CA VAL A 2 -29.24 -31.76 -4.42
C VAL A 2 -29.36 -30.29 -4.05
N VAL A 3 -29.15 -29.42 -5.03
CA VAL A 3 -29.41 -28.00 -4.91
C VAL A 3 -30.89 -27.79 -5.20
N VAL A 4 -31.67 -27.31 -4.23
CA VAL A 4 -33.04 -26.86 -4.41
C VAL A 4 -33.01 -25.36 -4.67
N PRO A 5 -33.48 -24.87 -5.83
CA PRO A 5 -33.53 -23.41 -6.04
C PRO A 5 -34.72 -22.83 -5.27
N PHE A 6 -34.42 -21.87 -4.42
CA PHE A 6 -35.41 -21.02 -3.75
C PHE A 6 -35.80 -19.90 -4.73
N GLY A 7 -37.02 -19.97 -5.26
CA GLY A 7 -37.56 -18.94 -6.13
C GLY A 7 -37.78 -17.64 -5.36
N MET A 8 -37.07 -16.59 -5.72
CA MET A 8 -37.38 -15.22 -5.32
C MET A 8 -38.42 -14.65 -6.28
N GLN A 9 -39.57 -14.32 -5.73
CA GLN A 9 -40.55 -13.47 -6.40
C GLN A 9 -39.98 -12.07 -6.53
N GLN A 10 -39.95 -11.59 -7.77
CA GLN A 10 -39.68 -10.19 -8.08
C GLN A 10 -40.87 -9.34 -7.65
N GLU A 11 -40.67 -8.45 -6.72
CA GLU A 11 -41.52 -7.27 -6.54
C GLU A 11 -40.68 -6.00 -6.64
N GLY A 12 -41.03 -5.19 -7.65
CA GLY A 12 -40.94 -3.74 -7.57
C GLY A 12 -39.63 -3.07 -7.81
N SER A 13 -39.32 -2.79 -9.07
CA SER A 13 -38.30 -1.79 -9.45
C SER A 13 -38.59 -0.40 -8.86
N PRO A 14 -37.66 0.27 -8.18
CA PRO A 14 -37.75 1.70 -7.96
C PRO A 14 -37.33 2.45 -9.21
N GLN A 15 -38.26 3.29 -9.69
CA GLN A 15 -38.03 4.19 -10.81
C GLN A 15 -36.85 5.12 -10.56
N LEU A 16 -35.94 5.16 -11.50
CA LEU A 16 -34.88 6.17 -11.61
C LEU A 16 -35.53 7.56 -11.75
N ALA A 17 -35.43 8.37 -10.71
CA ALA A 17 -35.71 9.79 -10.77
C ALA A 17 -34.67 10.48 -11.64
N LYS A 18 -35.09 10.86 -12.86
CA LYS A 18 -34.31 11.72 -13.75
C LYS A 18 -34.22 13.12 -13.13
N PHE A 19 -33.08 13.46 -12.58
CA PHE A 19 -32.76 14.84 -12.26
C PHE A 19 -32.52 15.61 -13.55
N ARG A 20 -33.47 16.49 -13.88
CA ARG A 20 -33.36 17.49 -14.93
C ARG A 20 -32.49 18.63 -14.38
N VAL A 21 -31.27 18.78 -14.94
CA VAL A 21 -30.46 19.98 -14.73
C VAL A 21 -31.11 21.09 -15.57
N SER A 22 -31.62 22.09 -14.91
CA SER A 22 -32.13 23.33 -15.55
C SER A 22 -30.94 24.23 -15.83
N GLU A 23 -30.61 24.37 -17.10
CA GLU A 23 -29.81 25.49 -17.59
C GLU A 23 -30.63 26.76 -17.57
N THR A 24 -30.27 27.71 -16.75
CA THR A 24 -30.52 29.15 -17.00
C THR A 24 -29.74 29.95 -15.98
N ILE A 25 -28.69 30.63 -16.38
CA ILE A 25 -28.36 32.02 -16.11
C ILE A 25 -27.19 32.42 -17.03
N LEU A 26 -27.56 32.91 -18.23
CA LEU A 26 -26.76 33.88 -18.95
C LEU A 26 -27.08 35.25 -18.37
N GLY A 27 -26.08 36.03 -18.04
CA GLY A 27 -26.30 37.43 -17.84
C GLY A 27 -25.22 38.19 -17.07
N SER A 28 -24.44 38.87 -17.81
CA SER A 28 -23.82 40.16 -17.51
C SER A 28 -22.29 40.21 -17.56
N MET A 29 -21.79 40.38 -18.77
CA MET A 29 -20.51 41.04 -19.01
C MET A 29 -20.59 42.48 -18.50
N ARG A 30 -19.73 42.85 -17.57
CA ARG A 30 -19.38 44.25 -17.33
C ARG A 30 -17.92 44.49 -17.74
N THR A 31 -17.81 45.30 -18.76
CA THR A 31 -16.61 45.88 -19.33
C THR A 31 -15.80 46.69 -18.33
N ILE A 32 -14.49 46.44 -18.27
CA ILE A 32 -13.53 47.25 -17.55
C ILE A 32 -12.92 48.26 -18.54
N PRO A 33 -12.93 49.56 -18.25
CA PRO A 33 -12.30 50.54 -19.12
C PRO A 33 -10.79 50.58 -18.95
N SER A 34 -10.09 50.63 -20.09
CA SER A 34 -8.67 50.91 -20.23
C SER A 34 -8.33 52.33 -19.76
N MET A 35 -7.33 52.46 -18.91
CA MET A 35 -6.67 53.75 -18.68
C MET A 35 -5.21 53.70 -19.07
N SER A 36 -4.89 54.69 -19.86
CA SER A 36 -3.70 54.93 -20.62
C SER A 36 -2.44 55.28 -19.79
N ARG A 37 -1.32 55.00 -20.45
CA ARG A 37 0.04 55.45 -20.16
C ARG A 37 0.15 56.96 -20.02
N ARG A 38 1.01 57.44 -19.10
CA ARG A 38 2.01 58.53 -19.26
C ARG A 38 2.81 58.68 -17.95
N SER A 39 4.11 58.38 -17.99
CA SER A 39 5.27 59.26 -18.08
C SER A 39 5.83 59.76 -16.71
N ALA A 40 7.11 59.45 -16.54
CA ALA A 40 8.27 60.28 -16.22
C ALA A 40 8.76 60.28 -14.75
N ALA A 41 9.91 59.72 -14.62
CA ALA A 41 11.17 60.10 -13.95
C ALA A 41 11.15 61.05 -12.75
N ALA A 42 11.80 60.61 -11.66
CA ALA A 42 12.83 61.39 -10.95
C ALA A 42 13.59 60.48 -9.96
N LEU A 43 14.91 60.54 -10.02
CA LEU A 43 15.87 60.01 -9.05
C LEU A 43 15.75 60.73 -7.69
N ALA A 44 15.90 59.97 -6.58
CA ALA A 44 16.62 60.43 -5.40
C ALA A 44 17.00 59.24 -4.53
N CYS A 45 18.28 59.07 -4.29
CA CYS A 45 18.91 58.20 -3.29
C CYS A 45 18.51 58.64 -1.89
N LEU A 46 18.14 57.66 -1.04
CA LEU A 46 18.41 57.74 0.40
C LEU A 46 18.46 56.29 0.96
N ALA A 47 19.65 55.91 1.38
CA ALA A 47 19.88 54.77 2.22
C ALA A 47 19.25 55.04 3.59
N LEU A 48 18.58 54.00 4.16
CA LEU A 48 18.58 53.74 5.63
C LEU A 48 17.72 52.55 5.98
N SER A 49 18.39 51.55 6.57
CA SER A 49 17.91 50.61 7.59
C SER A 49 16.63 49.82 7.31
N ALA A 50 16.84 48.56 6.90
CA ALA A 50 15.86 47.49 7.02
C ALA A 50 15.83 46.93 8.47
N PRO A 51 14.65 46.77 9.08
CA PRO A 51 14.46 45.68 10.05
C PRO A 51 14.07 44.45 9.27
N ALA A 52 14.87 43.39 9.35
CA ALA A 52 14.55 42.06 8.93
C ALA A 52 13.35 41.57 9.77
N LEU A 53 12.17 41.62 9.20
CA LEU A 53 11.06 40.77 9.65
C LEU A 53 11.35 39.36 9.15
N ALA A 54 11.98 38.59 10.03
CA ALA A 54 12.03 37.15 9.90
C ALA A 54 10.58 36.63 10.00
N ALA A 55 9.89 36.52 8.86
CA ALA A 55 8.71 35.68 8.73
C ALA A 55 9.21 34.25 8.92
N CYS A 56 9.08 33.70 10.12
CA CYS A 56 9.15 32.25 10.36
C CYS A 56 7.99 31.59 9.65
N GLY A 57 8.15 31.40 8.35
CA GLY A 57 7.48 30.35 7.63
C GLY A 57 8.15 29.05 8.09
N HIS A 58 7.53 28.33 9.01
CA HIS A 58 7.87 26.93 9.26
C HIS A 58 7.42 26.13 8.02
N SER A 59 8.21 26.21 6.95
CA SER A 59 8.35 25.10 6.04
C SER A 59 9.21 24.09 6.81
N SER A 60 8.56 23.16 7.47
CA SER A 60 9.22 21.92 7.89
C SER A 60 9.54 21.12 6.62
N THR A 61 10.56 21.55 5.87
CA THR A 61 11.36 20.60 5.12
C THR A 61 12.05 19.79 6.19
N SER A 62 11.47 18.63 6.52
CA SER A 62 12.23 17.56 7.14
C SER A 62 13.42 17.32 6.20
N ALA A 63 14.61 17.80 6.59
CA ALA A 63 15.84 17.33 5.98
C ALA A 63 15.79 15.81 6.17
N ASP A 64 15.72 15.06 5.08
CA ASP A 64 15.84 13.60 5.12
C ASP A 64 17.16 13.32 5.85
N ALA A 65 17.08 12.76 7.05
CA ALA A 65 18.25 12.35 7.78
C ALA A 65 18.99 11.34 6.90
N ALA A 66 20.26 11.55 6.67
CA ALA A 66 21.08 10.60 5.91
C ALA A 66 20.91 9.22 6.55
N GLY A 67 20.37 8.24 5.80
CA GLY A 67 20.07 6.91 6.31
C GLY A 67 18.60 6.61 6.60
N THR A 68 17.63 7.46 6.19
CA THR A 68 16.21 7.16 6.28
C THR A 68 15.80 6.18 5.18
N VAL A 69 15.24 5.03 5.54
CA VAL A 69 14.58 4.09 4.62
C VAL A 69 13.13 4.50 4.45
N LYS A 70 12.71 4.76 3.22
CA LYS A 70 11.33 5.12 2.87
C LYS A 70 10.61 3.90 2.29
N ALA A 71 9.54 3.49 2.94
CA ALA A 71 8.76 2.32 2.55
C ALA A 71 7.29 2.67 2.27
N VAL A 72 6.69 1.94 1.34
CA VAL A 72 5.26 1.99 1.05
C VAL A 72 4.71 0.56 1.13
N ALA A 73 3.53 0.39 1.71
CA ALA A 73 2.81 -0.89 1.79
C ALA A 73 1.50 -0.83 1.02
N SER A 74 1.29 -1.78 0.11
CA SER A 74 0.09 -1.85 -0.75
C SER A 74 -1.16 -2.21 0.03
N THR A 75 -1.08 -3.11 1.02
CA THR A 75 -2.24 -3.65 1.74
C THR A 75 -2.17 -3.35 3.24
N THR A 76 -3.32 -3.45 3.91
CA THR A 76 -3.42 -3.29 5.37
C THR A 76 -2.63 -4.37 6.11
N GLN A 77 -2.60 -5.59 5.60
CA GLN A 77 -1.87 -6.72 6.18
C GLN A 77 -0.36 -6.47 6.15
N ILE A 78 0.17 -6.05 4.98
CA ILE A 78 1.59 -5.73 4.84
C ILE A 78 1.97 -4.54 5.72
N CYS A 79 1.10 -3.51 5.78
CA CYS A 79 1.29 -2.37 6.67
C CYS A 79 1.41 -2.81 8.14
N ASP A 80 0.54 -3.75 8.60
CA ASP A 80 0.62 -4.30 9.94
C ASP A 80 1.89 -5.14 10.14
N TYR A 81 2.23 -6.03 9.22
CA TYR A 81 3.45 -6.84 9.30
C TYR A 81 4.69 -5.97 9.49
N ILE A 82 4.87 -4.95 8.64
CA ILE A 82 6.01 -4.03 8.77
C ILE A 82 5.96 -3.31 10.12
N THR A 83 4.76 -2.89 10.56
CA THR A 83 4.59 -2.23 11.86
C THR A 83 5.04 -3.16 13.00
N GLN A 84 4.64 -4.43 13.00
CA GLN A 84 5.07 -5.41 14.01
C GLN A 84 6.58 -5.66 14.00
N LEU A 85 7.21 -5.63 12.82
CA LEU A 85 8.65 -5.87 12.67
C LEU A 85 9.50 -4.65 13.02
N ALA A 86 8.99 -3.43 12.81
CA ALA A 86 9.73 -2.19 13.01
C ALA A 86 9.41 -1.48 14.33
N SER A 87 8.30 -1.83 15.00
CA SER A 87 7.93 -1.25 16.29
C SER A 87 8.82 -1.81 17.40
N GLY A 88 9.99 -1.21 17.58
CA GLY A 88 10.88 -1.47 18.69
C GLY A 88 10.57 -0.60 19.91
N ASP A 89 11.29 -0.85 21.00
CA ASP A 89 11.32 0.06 22.13
C ASP A 89 12.34 1.22 21.88
N ALA A 90 12.37 2.18 22.78
CA ALA A 90 13.27 3.34 22.68
C ALA A 90 14.77 2.97 22.74
N SER A 91 15.12 1.73 23.06
CA SER A 91 16.50 1.23 23.14
C SER A 91 17.03 0.71 21.79
N SER A 92 16.16 0.52 20.80
CA SER A 92 16.50 -0.08 19.50
C SER A 92 17.33 0.83 18.57
N ASN A 93 17.52 2.10 18.88
CA ASN A 93 18.11 3.12 18.00
C ASN A 93 17.42 3.29 16.64
N LEU A 94 16.25 2.68 16.44
CA LEU A 94 15.40 2.82 15.25
C LEU A 94 14.26 3.79 15.59
N SER A 95 14.17 4.87 14.84
CA SER A 95 13.00 5.74 14.78
C SER A 95 12.09 5.25 13.64
N PHE A 96 10.84 4.97 13.94
CA PHE A 96 9.90 4.47 12.95
C PHE A 96 8.62 5.31 12.93
N ASP A 97 8.32 5.88 11.78
CA ASP A 97 7.11 6.67 11.54
C ASP A 97 6.20 5.96 10.54
N ARG A 98 4.97 5.65 10.95
CA ARG A 98 3.95 5.05 10.09
C ARG A 98 2.86 6.05 9.77
N THR A 99 2.65 6.36 8.50
CA THR A 99 1.55 7.19 8.01
C THR A 99 0.44 6.30 7.47
N GLY A 100 -0.73 6.37 8.07
CA GLY A 100 -1.92 5.64 7.64
C GLY A 100 -2.56 6.24 6.38
N ALA A 101 -3.53 5.53 5.80
CA ALA A 101 -4.30 6.02 4.64
C ALA A 101 -5.08 7.31 4.94
N ASP A 102 -5.36 7.60 6.20
CA ASP A 102 -5.97 8.86 6.66
C ASP A 102 -4.98 10.03 6.76
N GLY A 103 -3.72 9.82 6.38
CA GLY A 103 -2.65 10.80 6.42
C GLY A 103 -2.08 11.06 7.81
N LYS A 104 -2.55 10.36 8.85
CA LYS A 104 -2.01 10.52 10.21
C LYS A 104 -0.76 9.69 10.40
N THR A 105 0.26 10.31 10.98
CA THR A 105 1.51 9.64 11.33
C THR A 105 1.52 9.23 12.80
N GLN A 106 1.95 8.00 13.05
CA GLN A 106 2.21 7.45 14.37
C GLN A 106 3.70 7.16 14.47
N HIS A 107 4.29 7.54 15.61
CA HIS A 107 5.69 7.31 15.90
C HIS A 107 5.88 6.10 16.81
N PHE A 108 6.93 5.29 16.55
CA PHE A 108 7.35 4.12 17.29
C PHE A 108 8.87 4.12 17.50
N GLY A 109 9.34 3.45 18.54
CA GLY A 109 10.76 3.24 18.79
C GLY A 109 11.46 4.45 19.40
N ALA A 110 12.69 4.71 18.98
CA ALA A 110 13.53 5.76 19.52
C ALA A 110 13.10 7.15 19.04
N ASP A 111 13.33 8.16 19.89
CA ASP A 111 13.17 9.56 19.52
C ASP A 111 13.99 9.87 18.24
N ALA A 112 13.36 10.48 17.24
CA ALA A 112 13.99 10.75 15.96
C ALA A 112 15.29 11.56 16.06
N ALA A 113 15.42 12.46 17.06
CA ALA A 113 16.62 13.24 17.27
C ALA A 113 17.80 12.44 17.86
N LYS A 114 17.52 11.23 18.38
CA LYS A 114 18.50 10.36 19.04
C LYS A 114 18.76 9.07 18.26
N ALA A 115 17.86 8.71 17.36
CA ALA A 115 17.98 7.53 16.56
C ALA A 115 19.15 7.62 15.57
N THR A 116 19.80 6.50 15.32
CA THR A 116 20.85 6.38 14.30
C THR A 116 20.31 5.80 12.99
N SER A 117 19.13 5.23 13.03
CA SER A 117 18.43 4.67 11.87
C SER A 117 16.98 5.13 11.85
N HIS A 118 16.48 5.42 10.67
CA HIS A 118 15.13 5.93 10.47
C HIS A 118 14.40 5.10 9.42
N LEU A 119 13.13 4.78 9.70
CA LEU A 119 12.21 4.13 8.77
C LEU A 119 10.93 4.95 8.71
N THR A 120 10.49 5.24 7.51
CA THR A 120 9.14 5.78 7.28
C THR A 120 8.33 4.79 6.47
N LEU A 121 7.06 4.60 6.84
CA LEU A 121 6.12 3.72 6.16
C LEU A 121 4.85 4.46 5.81
N THR A 122 4.49 4.46 4.53
CA THR A 122 3.17 4.92 4.08
C THR A 122 2.30 3.72 3.74
N CYS A 123 1.14 3.62 4.39
CA CYS A 123 0.16 2.57 4.14
C CYS A 123 -0.90 3.10 3.16
N LEU A 124 -1.09 2.42 2.03
CA LEU A 124 -1.99 2.91 0.98
C LEU A 124 -3.46 2.70 1.35
N LEU A 125 -3.81 1.53 1.92
CA LEU A 125 -5.20 1.18 2.16
C LEU A 125 -5.67 1.53 3.57
N ALA A 126 -6.89 2.06 3.63
CA ALA A 126 -7.66 2.16 4.87
C ALA A 126 -8.19 0.78 5.30
N PRO A 127 -8.51 0.57 6.59
CA PRO A 127 -9.25 -0.61 7.02
C PRO A 127 -10.53 -0.80 6.19
N ASN A 128 -10.80 -2.03 5.77
CA ASN A 128 -11.95 -2.42 4.93
C ASN A 128 -11.96 -1.86 3.49
N ALA A 129 -10.86 -1.25 3.02
CA ALA A 129 -10.69 -0.93 1.60
C ALA A 129 -10.33 -2.18 0.81
N SER A 130 -10.73 -2.22 -0.47
CA SER A 130 -10.35 -3.29 -1.38
C SER A 130 -8.85 -3.32 -1.60
N ALA A 131 -8.25 -4.52 -1.60
CA ALA A 131 -6.85 -4.70 -1.98
C ALA A 131 -6.67 -4.84 -3.51
N HIS A 132 -7.75 -5.06 -4.25
CA HIS A 132 -7.71 -5.22 -5.70
C HIS A 132 -7.65 -3.86 -6.40
N GLU A 133 -8.45 -2.90 -5.93
CA GLU A 133 -8.62 -1.59 -6.54
C GLU A 133 -8.25 -0.48 -5.57
N HIS A 134 -7.37 0.42 -6.01
CA HIS A 134 -7.00 1.58 -5.20
C HIS A 134 -6.57 2.76 -6.06
N ASP A 135 -7.20 3.91 -5.80
CA ASP A 135 -6.81 5.20 -6.34
C ASP A 135 -5.94 5.94 -5.32
N MET A 136 -4.66 6.11 -5.65
CA MET A 136 -3.72 6.79 -4.77
C MET A 136 -4.01 8.28 -4.67
N THR A 137 -3.97 8.81 -3.45
CA THR A 137 -3.95 10.26 -3.22
C THR A 137 -2.62 10.86 -3.71
N THR A 138 -2.59 12.19 -3.93
CA THR A 138 -1.36 12.89 -4.30
C THR A 138 -0.23 12.66 -3.29
N ALA A 139 -0.55 12.59 -1.99
CA ALA A 139 0.44 12.33 -0.94
C ALA A 139 1.01 10.91 -1.03
N GLN A 140 0.17 9.90 -1.31
CA GLN A 140 0.59 8.51 -1.51
C GLN A 140 1.42 8.36 -2.79
N SER A 141 1.01 9.01 -3.88
CA SER A 141 1.79 9.02 -5.14
C SER A 141 3.18 9.64 -4.94
N LYS A 142 3.26 10.75 -4.18
CA LYS A 142 4.54 11.34 -3.80
C LYS A 142 5.37 10.38 -2.95
N ALA A 143 4.79 9.77 -1.93
CA ALA A 143 5.49 8.80 -1.08
C ALA A 143 6.04 7.62 -1.89
N LEU A 144 5.26 7.07 -2.84
CA LEU A 144 5.71 5.99 -3.71
C LEU A 144 6.84 6.43 -4.66
N SER A 145 6.76 7.64 -5.23
CA SER A 145 7.82 8.17 -6.11
C SER A 145 9.17 8.33 -5.42
N GLU A 146 9.16 8.52 -4.10
CA GLU A 146 10.36 8.72 -3.25
C GLU A 146 10.74 7.44 -2.47
N ALA A 147 10.00 6.34 -2.63
CA ALA A 147 10.21 5.14 -1.84
C ALA A 147 11.45 4.36 -2.27
N ASP A 148 12.21 3.87 -1.27
CA ASP A 148 13.27 2.89 -1.45
C ASP A 148 12.69 1.48 -1.61
N LEU A 149 11.61 1.18 -0.86
CA LEU A 149 10.95 -0.10 -0.83
C LEU A 149 9.44 0.06 -1.05
N PHE A 150 8.89 -0.69 -1.99
CA PHE A 150 7.45 -0.84 -2.18
C PHE A 150 7.06 -2.30 -1.93
N PHE A 151 6.38 -2.55 -0.82
CA PHE A 151 5.94 -3.88 -0.44
C PHE A 151 4.56 -4.17 -1.02
N VAL A 152 4.47 -5.25 -1.78
CA VAL A 152 3.25 -5.74 -2.43
C VAL A 152 2.96 -7.18 -2.04
N SER A 153 1.70 -7.59 -2.05
CA SER A 153 1.34 -8.99 -1.78
C SER A 153 1.80 -9.91 -2.91
N GLY A 154 1.46 -9.56 -4.13
CA GLY A 154 1.67 -10.38 -5.31
C GLY A 154 0.53 -11.35 -5.56
N VAL A 155 0.77 -12.36 -6.38
CA VAL A 155 -0.23 -13.32 -6.89
C VAL A 155 -1.38 -12.60 -7.62
N ASP A 156 -1.03 -11.53 -8.36
CA ASP A 156 -1.97 -10.67 -9.08
C ASP A 156 -3.05 -10.01 -8.19
N LEU A 157 -2.80 -9.84 -6.88
CA LEU A 157 -3.77 -9.24 -5.96
C LEU A 157 -4.07 -7.77 -6.30
N GLU A 158 -3.01 -6.99 -6.51
CA GLU A 158 -3.09 -5.54 -6.66
C GLU A 158 -3.23 -5.18 -8.15
N HIS A 159 -4.45 -5.04 -8.66
CA HIS A 159 -4.70 -4.67 -10.08
C HIS A 159 -4.20 -3.26 -10.42
N PHE A 160 -4.12 -2.38 -9.42
CA PHE A 160 -3.64 -1.00 -9.59
C PHE A 160 -2.10 -0.88 -9.71
N LEU A 161 -1.35 -1.96 -9.54
CA LEU A 161 0.11 -1.95 -9.34
C LEU A 161 0.88 -1.32 -10.51
N ASP A 162 0.61 -1.78 -11.74
CA ASP A 162 1.30 -1.25 -12.94
C ASP A 162 1.03 0.24 -13.11
N SER A 163 -0.23 0.67 -12.95
CA SER A 163 -0.62 2.08 -13.00
C SER A 163 0.07 2.90 -11.90
N ALA A 164 0.19 2.35 -10.70
CA ALA A 164 0.85 3.01 -9.57
C ALA A 164 2.34 3.26 -9.84
N VAL A 165 3.09 2.26 -10.29
CA VAL A 165 4.53 2.40 -10.54
C VAL A 165 4.82 3.28 -11.76
N ASP A 166 4.01 3.17 -12.81
CA ASP A 166 4.17 3.95 -14.04
C ASP A 166 3.86 5.43 -13.82
N SER A 167 2.75 5.74 -13.13
CA SER A 167 2.31 7.12 -12.90
C SER A 167 3.21 7.88 -11.92
N THR A 168 3.84 7.19 -10.96
CA THR A 168 4.71 7.81 -9.96
C THR A 168 6.17 7.88 -10.39
N GLY A 169 6.57 7.08 -11.38
CA GLY A 169 7.96 6.95 -11.80
C GLY A 169 8.83 6.31 -10.71
N PHE A 170 8.29 5.38 -9.94
CA PHE A 170 8.97 4.62 -8.90
C PHE A 170 10.27 3.97 -9.42
N LYS A 171 11.36 4.06 -8.64
CA LYS A 171 12.69 3.56 -9.01
C LYS A 171 13.34 2.68 -7.94
N GLY A 172 12.68 2.48 -6.82
CA GLY A 172 13.17 1.70 -5.70
C GLY A 172 13.15 0.19 -5.95
N THR A 173 12.96 -0.57 -4.91
CA THR A 173 12.80 -2.03 -4.96
C THR A 173 11.36 -2.40 -4.62
N MET A 174 10.65 -3.03 -5.55
CA MET A 174 9.38 -3.69 -5.30
C MET A 174 9.64 -5.02 -4.62
N VAL A 175 9.17 -5.16 -3.40
CA VAL A 175 9.30 -6.39 -2.60
C VAL A 175 8.00 -7.17 -2.70
N VAL A 176 8.03 -8.29 -3.42
CA VAL A 176 6.90 -9.20 -3.56
C VAL A 176 6.86 -10.12 -2.35
N THR A 177 6.01 -9.81 -1.39
CA THR A 177 6.06 -10.46 -0.07
C THR A 177 5.69 -11.94 -0.10
N SER A 178 4.80 -12.36 -1.00
CA SER A 178 4.47 -13.77 -1.25
C SER A 178 5.58 -14.57 -1.94
N GLY A 179 6.56 -13.90 -2.56
CA GLY A 179 7.58 -14.51 -3.40
C GLY A 179 7.11 -14.88 -4.81
N VAL A 180 5.84 -14.58 -5.17
CA VAL A 180 5.22 -14.81 -6.48
C VAL A 180 4.52 -13.53 -6.89
N ALA A 181 4.98 -12.86 -7.96
CA ALA A 181 4.38 -11.60 -8.38
C ALA A 181 3.00 -11.80 -9.01
N GLY A 182 2.85 -12.84 -9.83
CA GLY A 182 1.59 -13.16 -10.48
C GLY A 182 1.64 -14.50 -11.22
N ALA A 183 0.59 -14.80 -11.96
CA ALA A 183 0.45 -16.04 -12.73
C ALA A 183 1.62 -16.28 -13.69
N ALA A 184 2.16 -15.22 -14.26
CA ALA A 184 3.30 -15.31 -15.17
C ALA A 184 4.60 -15.82 -14.49
N ASP A 185 4.79 -15.57 -13.19
CA ASP A 185 5.90 -16.14 -12.41
C ASP A 185 5.77 -17.66 -12.26
N VAL A 186 4.54 -18.16 -12.17
CA VAL A 186 4.25 -19.58 -12.04
C VAL A 186 4.55 -20.30 -13.37
N ASP A 187 4.26 -19.63 -14.49
CA ASP A 187 4.48 -20.20 -15.83
C ASP A 187 5.95 -20.23 -16.22
N ASP A 188 6.62 -19.07 -16.16
CA ASP A 188 8.03 -18.94 -16.53
C ASP A 188 8.72 -17.79 -15.78
N LEU A 189 9.18 -18.08 -14.58
CA LEU A 189 9.90 -17.11 -13.75
C LEU A 189 11.15 -16.54 -14.44
N ALA A 190 11.84 -17.33 -15.26
CA ALA A 190 13.07 -16.87 -15.92
C ALA A 190 12.73 -15.82 -16.99
N ALA A 191 11.68 -16.04 -17.78
CA ALA A 191 11.20 -15.06 -18.75
C ALA A 191 10.72 -13.77 -18.06
N GLN A 192 10.06 -13.87 -16.90
CA GLN A 192 9.62 -12.69 -16.14
C GLN A 192 10.80 -11.88 -15.60
N LYS A 193 11.77 -12.52 -14.98
CA LYS A 193 13.00 -11.84 -14.53
C LYS A 193 13.70 -11.10 -15.66
N LYS A 194 13.75 -11.69 -16.84
CA LYS A 194 14.35 -11.04 -18.03
C LYS A 194 13.54 -9.79 -18.48
N LYS A 195 12.20 -9.84 -18.40
CA LYS A 195 11.38 -8.65 -18.69
C LYS A 195 11.61 -7.54 -17.66
N GLU A 196 11.81 -7.91 -16.41
CA GLU A 196 12.03 -6.98 -15.30
C GLU A 196 13.39 -6.26 -15.39
N GLU A 197 14.39 -6.81 -16.06
CA GLU A 197 15.67 -6.14 -16.31
C GLU A 197 15.52 -4.80 -17.06
N ALA A 198 14.44 -4.64 -17.82
CA ALA A 198 14.14 -3.41 -18.56
C ALA A 198 13.33 -2.38 -17.72
N LYS A 199 12.85 -2.76 -16.52
CA LYS A 199 12.07 -1.86 -15.67
C LYS A 199 12.97 -0.85 -14.94
N PRO A 200 12.48 0.37 -14.64
CA PRO A 200 13.26 1.38 -13.93
C PRO A 200 13.46 1.07 -12.44
N TYR A 201 12.81 0.04 -11.92
CA TYR A 201 12.86 -0.42 -10.53
C TYR A 201 13.27 -1.89 -10.44
N LYS A 202 13.71 -2.32 -9.27
CA LYS A 202 14.07 -3.71 -9.01
C LYS A 202 12.87 -4.49 -8.48
N VAL A 203 12.83 -5.81 -8.75
CA VAL A 203 11.84 -6.73 -8.14
C VAL A 203 12.57 -7.72 -7.26
N ASP A 204 12.26 -7.70 -5.96
CA ASP A 204 12.79 -8.63 -4.96
C ASP A 204 11.66 -9.57 -4.49
N ARG A 205 11.81 -10.86 -4.76
CA ARG A 205 10.84 -11.90 -4.36
C ARG A 205 11.19 -12.58 -3.04
N GLY A 206 12.25 -12.12 -2.38
CA GLY A 206 12.75 -12.79 -1.19
C GLY A 206 13.28 -14.18 -1.49
N SER A 207 13.49 -14.96 -0.42
CA SER A 207 14.00 -16.35 -0.49
C SER A 207 12.92 -17.41 -0.30
N ALA A 208 11.77 -17.04 0.23
CA ALA A 208 10.64 -17.93 0.46
C ALA A 208 9.46 -17.55 -0.47
N LYS A 209 8.66 -18.54 -0.85
CA LYS A 209 7.46 -18.33 -1.65
C LYS A 209 6.28 -19.12 -1.10
N VAL A 210 5.09 -18.58 -1.26
CA VAL A 210 3.83 -19.25 -0.93
C VAL A 210 3.54 -20.36 -1.94
N GLU A 211 2.79 -21.37 -1.51
CA GLU A 211 2.11 -22.27 -2.42
C GLU A 211 0.86 -21.57 -2.96
N VAL A 212 0.81 -21.36 -4.27
CA VAL A 212 -0.35 -20.73 -4.91
C VAL A 212 -1.40 -21.78 -5.20
N ALA A 213 -2.63 -21.55 -4.74
CA ALA A 213 -3.79 -22.35 -5.08
C ALA A 213 -4.42 -21.85 -6.38
N LYS A 214 -5.03 -22.75 -7.15
CA LYS A 214 -5.86 -22.31 -8.27
C LYS A 214 -7.10 -21.60 -7.74
N TRP A 215 -7.54 -20.57 -8.46
CA TRP A 215 -8.81 -19.90 -8.17
C TRP A 215 -9.96 -20.90 -8.29
N PRO A 216 -10.78 -21.09 -7.24
CA PRO A 216 -11.77 -22.16 -7.23
C PRO A 216 -13.13 -21.77 -7.86
N PHE A 217 -13.34 -20.47 -8.14
CA PHE A 217 -14.62 -19.96 -8.60
C PHE A 217 -14.67 -19.87 -10.12
N PRO A 218 -15.86 -20.10 -10.75
CA PRO A 218 -16.05 -19.93 -12.18
C PRO A 218 -16.03 -18.43 -12.55
N PRO A 219 -15.96 -18.10 -13.86
CA PRO A 219 -16.18 -16.75 -14.33
C PRO A 219 -17.50 -16.16 -13.84
N GLU A 220 -17.55 -14.88 -13.59
CA GLU A 220 -18.79 -14.16 -13.29
C GLU A 220 -19.75 -14.14 -14.49
N GLU A 221 -21.04 -13.84 -14.23
CA GLU A 221 -22.05 -13.82 -15.29
C GLU A 221 -21.70 -12.74 -16.33
N GLY A 222 -21.42 -13.19 -17.55
CA GLY A 222 -21.02 -12.33 -18.67
C GLY A 222 -19.52 -12.27 -18.93
N GLU A 223 -18.70 -12.87 -18.07
CA GLU A 223 -17.26 -12.97 -18.24
C GLU A 223 -16.87 -14.31 -18.89
N SER A 224 -15.80 -14.31 -19.68
CA SER A 224 -15.29 -15.51 -20.37
C SER A 224 -14.23 -16.25 -19.54
N GLU A 225 -13.55 -15.57 -18.64
CA GLU A 225 -12.45 -16.07 -17.80
C GLU A 225 -12.73 -15.76 -16.34
N PRO A 226 -12.24 -16.55 -15.39
CA PRO A 226 -12.30 -16.23 -13.97
C PRO A 226 -11.52 -14.94 -13.66
N GLU A 227 -11.95 -14.22 -12.62
CA GLU A 227 -11.27 -13.00 -12.14
C GLU A 227 -9.78 -13.21 -11.87
N PHE A 228 -9.45 -14.36 -11.28
CA PHE A 228 -8.06 -14.77 -11.01
C PHE A 228 -7.76 -16.13 -11.60
N ARG A 229 -6.51 -16.36 -11.92
CA ARG A 229 -6.00 -17.71 -12.26
C ARG A 229 -5.59 -18.48 -11.00
N PHE A 230 -5.02 -17.75 -10.03
CA PHE A 230 -4.63 -18.27 -8.72
C PHE A 230 -5.26 -17.41 -7.63
N ASP A 231 -5.52 -18.03 -6.47
CA ASP A 231 -6.08 -17.31 -5.33
C ASP A 231 -5.06 -16.31 -4.76
N PRO A 232 -5.33 -14.99 -4.85
CA PRO A 232 -4.40 -13.97 -4.39
C PRO A 232 -4.48 -13.72 -2.87
N HIS A 233 -5.48 -14.28 -2.17
CA HIS A 233 -5.77 -14.00 -0.76
C HIS A 233 -4.85 -14.79 0.19
N VAL A 234 -3.55 -14.80 -0.11
CA VAL A 234 -2.56 -15.67 0.54
C VAL A 234 -2.40 -15.41 2.04
N TRP A 235 -2.67 -14.19 2.50
CA TRP A 235 -2.55 -13.83 3.93
C TRP A 235 -3.57 -14.49 4.84
N THR A 236 -4.61 -15.09 4.32
CA THR A 236 -5.64 -15.82 5.07
C THR A 236 -5.08 -17.10 5.71
N SER A 237 -3.95 -17.59 5.20
CA SER A 237 -3.21 -18.72 5.77
C SER A 237 -2.05 -18.23 6.65
N PRO A 238 -2.00 -18.61 7.94
CA PRO A 238 -0.86 -18.27 8.80
C PRO A 238 0.48 -18.78 8.25
N LYS A 239 0.51 -19.89 7.53
CA LYS A 239 1.72 -20.42 6.87
C LYS A 239 2.21 -19.47 5.78
N ASN A 240 1.32 -18.93 4.97
CA ASN A 240 1.65 -17.95 3.95
C ASN A 240 2.04 -16.61 4.56
N ALA A 241 1.38 -16.18 5.66
CA ALA A 241 1.77 -15.01 6.41
C ALA A 241 3.22 -15.12 6.95
N ILE A 242 3.65 -16.33 7.37
CA ILE A 242 5.05 -16.57 7.75
C ILE A 242 6.01 -16.30 6.59
N VAL A 243 5.66 -16.73 5.37
CA VAL A 243 6.45 -16.43 4.17
C VAL A 243 6.55 -14.92 3.94
N GLN A 244 5.41 -14.22 3.96
CA GLN A 244 5.36 -12.77 3.76
C GLN A 244 6.20 -12.02 4.81
N VAL A 245 6.03 -12.34 6.09
CA VAL A 245 6.79 -11.74 7.21
C VAL A 245 8.29 -11.99 7.06
N THR A 246 8.69 -13.20 6.64
CA THR A 246 10.10 -13.56 6.43
C THR A 246 10.70 -12.74 5.28
N ASN A 247 10.00 -12.61 4.16
CA ASN A 247 10.49 -11.82 3.02
C ASN A 247 10.54 -10.32 3.34
N ILE A 248 9.54 -9.79 4.06
CA ILE A 248 9.54 -8.40 4.54
C ILE A 248 10.75 -8.16 5.45
N GLY A 249 10.99 -9.03 6.43
CA GLY A 249 12.12 -8.89 7.35
C GLY A 249 13.45 -8.89 6.62
N ALA A 250 13.65 -9.81 5.67
CA ALA A 250 14.86 -9.87 4.86
C ALA A 250 15.09 -8.58 4.03
N ALA A 251 14.03 -7.98 3.49
CA ALA A 251 14.13 -6.71 2.76
C ALA A 251 14.49 -5.54 3.70
N LEU A 252 13.90 -5.49 4.89
CA LEU A 252 14.23 -4.48 5.91
C LEU A 252 15.66 -4.63 6.42
N GLU A 253 16.13 -5.85 6.70
CA GLU A 253 17.52 -6.13 7.08
C GLU A 253 18.53 -5.63 6.03
N LYS A 254 18.20 -5.84 4.76
CA LYS A 254 19.03 -5.38 3.64
C LYS A 254 19.05 -3.86 3.48
N ALA A 255 17.91 -3.21 3.72
CA ALA A 255 17.76 -1.76 3.59
C ALA A 255 18.37 -0.99 4.78
N ALA A 256 18.32 -1.56 5.98
CA ALA A 256 18.89 -0.98 7.20
C ALA A 256 19.77 -2.00 7.93
N PRO A 257 21.01 -2.26 7.45
CA PRO A 257 21.90 -3.31 7.98
C PRO A 257 22.24 -3.14 9.46
N ASP A 258 22.33 -1.90 9.92
CA ASP A 258 22.62 -1.57 11.33
C ASP A 258 21.47 -2.01 12.27
N GLN A 259 20.27 -2.25 11.73
CA GLN A 259 19.09 -2.73 12.46
C GLN A 259 18.76 -4.21 12.15
N ALA A 260 19.58 -4.91 11.38
CA ALA A 260 19.31 -6.28 10.95
C ALA A 260 19.05 -7.24 12.12
N GLY A 261 19.77 -7.07 13.23
CA GLY A 261 19.55 -7.88 14.43
C GLY A 261 18.17 -7.66 15.08
N VAL A 262 17.70 -6.43 15.07
CA VAL A 262 16.37 -6.05 15.61
C VAL A 262 15.27 -6.67 14.73
N PHE A 263 15.33 -6.45 13.42
CA PHE A 263 14.35 -7.02 12.49
C PHE A 263 14.30 -8.54 12.56
N ARG A 264 15.44 -9.21 12.59
CA ARG A 264 15.52 -10.68 12.71
C ARG A 264 14.85 -11.18 13.98
N SER A 265 15.14 -10.54 15.13
CA SER A 265 14.51 -10.89 16.41
C SER A 265 12.98 -10.73 16.38
N HIS A 266 12.48 -9.65 15.75
CA HIS A 266 11.06 -9.41 15.62
C HIS A 266 10.39 -10.39 14.63
N VAL A 267 11.05 -10.74 13.52
CA VAL A 267 10.61 -11.79 12.59
C VAL A 267 10.46 -13.10 13.34
N ASP A 268 11.49 -13.54 14.08
CA ASP A 268 11.47 -14.81 14.81
C ASP A 268 10.32 -14.84 15.83
N ALA A 269 10.15 -13.74 16.58
CA ALA A 269 9.07 -13.62 17.56
C ALA A 269 7.67 -13.65 16.91
N TYR A 270 7.50 -12.96 15.77
CA TYR A 270 6.22 -12.92 15.09
C TYR A 270 5.90 -14.23 14.38
N VAL A 271 6.87 -14.85 13.74
CA VAL A 271 6.76 -16.20 13.15
C VAL A 271 6.36 -17.22 14.21
N ALA A 272 6.92 -17.15 15.44
CA ALA A 272 6.51 -18.03 16.53
C ALA A 272 5.02 -17.85 16.93
N LYS A 273 4.51 -16.61 16.89
CA LYS A 273 3.07 -16.33 17.11
C LYS A 273 2.21 -16.90 15.98
N LEU A 274 2.63 -16.73 14.72
CA LEU A 274 1.90 -17.24 13.57
C LEU A 274 1.84 -18.77 13.53
N LYS A 275 2.92 -19.46 13.91
CA LYS A 275 2.93 -20.93 14.06
C LYS A 275 1.91 -21.41 15.10
N LYS A 276 1.83 -20.75 16.26
CA LYS A 276 0.82 -21.06 17.27
C LYS A 276 -0.60 -20.80 16.77
N LEU A 277 -0.79 -19.74 15.98
CA LEU A 277 -2.07 -19.44 15.35
C LEU A 277 -2.47 -20.53 14.34
N ASP A 278 -1.55 -20.99 13.51
CA ASP A 278 -1.77 -22.08 12.55
C ASP A 278 -2.18 -23.38 13.26
N GLU A 279 -1.45 -23.75 14.30
CA GLU A 279 -1.77 -24.94 15.11
C GLU A 279 -3.15 -24.84 15.77
N TRP A 280 -3.46 -23.68 16.34
CA TRP A 280 -4.77 -23.43 16.96
C TRP A 280 -5.89 -23.48 15.91
N ALA A 281 -5.72 -22.83 14.76
CA ALA A 281 -6.71 -22.80 13.69
C ALA A 281 -6.97 -24.22 13.16
N ALA A 282 -5.91 -24.98 12.87
CA ALA A 282 -6.02 -26.36 12.41
C ALA A 282 -6.76 -27.23 13.44
N GLY A 283 -6.42 -27.12 14.73
CA GLY A 283 -7.12 -27.83 15.80
C GLY A 283 -8.59 -27.45 15.93
N SER A 284 -8.89 -26.16 15.89
CA SER A 284 -10.25 -25.63 16.01
C SER A 284 -11.13 -26.06 14.83
N LEU A 285 -10.62 -25.89 13.59
CA LEU A 285 -11.35 -26.26 12.38
C LEU A 285 -11.54 -27.76 12.21
N SER A 286 -10.56 -28.57 12.67
CA SER A 286 -10.69 -30.03 12.63
C SER A 286 -11.82 -30.55 13.50
N SER A 287 -12.22 -29.81 14.54
CA SER A 287 -13.34 -30.17 15.42
C SER A 287 -14.72 -29.98 14.77
N VAL A 288 -14.80 -29.21 13.68
CA VAL A 288 -16.06 -29.01 12.95
C VAL A 288 -16.36 -30.26 12.11
N PRO A 289 -17.54 -30.93 12.27
CA PRO A 289 -17.92 -32.06 11.47
C PRO A 289 -17.89 -31.72 9.97
N GLN A 290 -17.48 -32.67 9.14
CA GLN A 290 -17.28 -32.42 7.70
C GLN A 290 -18.55 -31.92 7.00
N ASP A 291 -19.72 -32.44 7.39
CA ASP A 291 -21.03 -32.03 6.86
C ASP A 291 -21.48 -30.63 7.34
N LYS A 292 -20.75 -30.02 8.26
CA LYS A 292 -20.98 -28.67 8.82
C LYS A 292 -19.95 -27.66 8.34
N ARG A 293 -18.96 -28.04 7.53
CA ARG A 293 -17.91 -27.16 7.03
C ARG A 293 -18.43 -26.32 5.84
N VAL A 294 -19.29 -25.36 6.15
CA VAL A 294 -19.83 -24.40 5.19
C VAL A 294 -19.49 -23.01 5.70
N LEU A 295 -18.87 -22.20 4.85
CA LEU A 295 -18.52 -20.81 5.12
C LEU A 295 -19.32 -19.91 4.17
N PHE A 296 -19.95 -18.89 4.72
CA PHE A 296 -20.59 -17.82 3.95
C PHE A 296 -19.74 -16.57 4.09
N THR A 297 -19.38 -15.98 2.97
CA THR A 297 -18.54 -14.79 2.91
C THR A 297 -19.22 -13.72 2.08
N SER A 298 -18.78 -12.48 2.24
CA SER A 298 -19.25 -11.33 1.43
C SER A 298 -18.50 -11.19 0.11
N HIS A 299 -17.47 -12.01 -0.08
CA HIS A 299 -16.54 -11.92 -1.20
C HIS A 299 -15.93 -13.32 -1.42
N ASP A 300 -15.69 -13.67 -2.67
CA ASP A 300 -15.07 -14.95 -3.08
C ASP A 300 -13.56 -14.93 -2.77
N ALA A 301 -13.19 -15.20 -1.53
CA ALA A 301 -11.82 -15.05 -1.06
C ALA A 301 -11.34 -16.17 -0.11
N PHE A 302 -12.19 -17.20 0.19
CA PHE A 302 -11.89 -18.15 1.26
C PHE A 302 -12.28 -19.59 0.89
#